data_34209dffe68ae8a310925647a75fff17
#
_entry.id   34209dffe68ae8a310925647a75fff17
#
_cell.length_a   1.000
_cell.length_b   1.000
_cell.length_c   1.000
_cell.angle_alpha   90.00
_cell.angle_beta   90.00
_cell.angle_gamma   90.00
#
_symmetry.space_group_name_H-M   'P 1'
#
loop_
_entity.id
_entity.type
_entity.pdbx_description
1 polymer ?
#
loop_
_entity_poly.entity_id
_entity_poly.type
_entity_poly.pdbx_seq_one_letter_code
_entity_poly.pdbx_strand_id
1 'polypeptide(L)'
;MGKEIFIGYARISKTSQNIERQIENLNKYNENIIIFQEAFSSKTLERTEFIKMLKLAEKELNKNNKVNIIFDSVSRMSRDEIEGSKLYFELEEKGIDLIFLNEPHINTETYRKALKLSLPKTDNEMIEAILNGIKEAFKIKAREDIKLAFGQAEKELLDIRERTKQGIREARAKGKQIGRKEGEKVETKRAIEIKEKLLKHSKKFGGSMTDKEFMEAFKVSKTTLVKYKSLLKNNEN
;
A
#
# COMPACT_ATOMS: atom_id res chain seq x y z
N MET A 1 10.94 31.77 3.31
CA MET A 1 9.85 30.88 2.83
C MET A 1 10.31 29.44 2.95
N GLY A 2 9.48 28.57 3.55
CA GLY A 2 9.76 27.14 3.61
C GLY A 2 9.77 26.52 2.22
N LYS A 3 10.48 25.38 2.08
CA LYS A 3 10.48 24.59 0.83
C LYS A 3 9.16 23.88 0.65
N GLU A 4 8.77 23.60 -0.58
CA GLU A 4 7.66 22.71 -0.87
C GLU A 4 8.20 21.27 -1.06
N ILE A 5 7.67 20.34 -0.28
CA ILE A 5 8.10 18.93 -0.22
C ILE A 5 6.98 18.05 -0.77
N PHE A 6 7.33 17.18 -1.71
CA PHE A 6 6.42 16.21 -2.32
C PHE A 6 6.78 14.79 -1.88
N ILE A 7 5.83 14.08 -1.30
CA ILE A 7 6.00 12.73 -0.78
C ILE A 7 4.97 11.84 -1.44
N GLY A 8 5.40 10.79 -2.12
CA GLY A 8 4.54 9.81 -2.77
C GLY A 8 4.44 8.52 -1.96
N TYR A 9 3.26 7.88 -1.99
CA TYR A 9 3.08 6.56 -1.41
C TYR A 9 2.48 5.59 -2.41
N ALA A 10 3.19 4.49 -2.64
CA ALA A 10 2.79 3.41 -3.51
C ALA A 10 2.66 2.10 -2.74
N ARG A 11 1.59 1.33 -2.99
CA ARG A 11 1.30 0.07 -2.28
C ARG A 11 0.78 -1.01 -3.21
N ILE A 12 1.28 -2.24 -3.02
CA ILE A 12 0.73 -3.45 -3.65
C ILE A 12 0.25 -4.44 -2.60
N SER A 13 -0.81 -5.19 -2.93
CA SER A 13 -1.39 -6.21 -2.05
C SER A 13 -0.76 -7.59 -2.21
N LYS A 14 -0.06 -7.84 -3.32
CA LYS A 14 0.64 -9.10 -3.65
C LYS A 14 1.92 -8.78 -4.41
N THR A 15 2.97 -9.53 -4.17
CA THR A 15 4.26 -9.42 -4.87
C THR A 15 4.17 -9.64 -6.39
N SER A 16 3.08 -10.23 -6.89
CA SER A 16 2.81 -10.40 -8.32
C SER A 16 2.16 -9.18 -8.99
N GLN A 17 1.76 -8.16 -8.21
CA GLN A 17 1.20 -6.92 -8.76
C GLN A 17 2.34 -5.96 -9.08
N ASN A 18 2.25 -5.31 -10.24
CA ASN A 18 3.23 -4.32 -10.65
C ASN A 18 2.98 -2.99 -9.94
N ILE A 19 3.94 -2.53 -9.14
CA ILE A 19 3.94 -1.24 -8.47
C ILE A 19 4.44 -0.12 -9.40
N GLU A 20 5.12 -0.47 -10.49
CA GLU A 20 5.80 0.48 -11.40
C GLU A 20 4.84 1.53 -11.95
N ARG A 21 3.62 1.12 -12.33
CA ARG A 21 2.61 2.07 -12.82
C ARG A 21 2.30 3.18 -11.80
N GLN A 22 2.19 2.83 -10.50
CA GLN A 22 1.94 3.84 -9.46
C GLN A 22 3.14 4.77 -9.31
N ILE A 23 4.35 4.21 -9.33
CA ILE A 23 5.60 4.98 -9.24
C ILE A 23 5.72 5.92 -10.45
N GLU A 24 5.41 5.44 -11.65
CA GLU A 24 5.42 6.24 -12.86
C GLU A 24 4.42 7.41 -12.79
N ASN A 25 3.19 7.16 -12.32
CA ASN A 25 2.19 8.21 -12.14
C ASN A 25 2.64 9.27 -11.12
N LEU A 26 3.25 8.85 -10.01
CA LEU A 26 3.80 9.75 -9.00
C LEU A 26 4.95 10.60 -9.56
N ASN A 27 5.88 9.98 -10.28
CA ASN A 27 7.00 10.69 -10.91
C ASN A 27 6.56 11.67 -12.02
N LYS A 28 5.51 11.32 -12.78
CA LYS A 28 4.91 12.23 -13.76
C LYS A 28 4.29 13.47 -13.11
N TYR A 29 3.76 13.32 -11.89
CA TYR A 29 3.22 14.45 -11.15
C TYR A 29 4.32 15.40 -10.67
N ASN A 30 5.43 14.87 -10.14
CA ASN A 30 6.59 15.67 -9.70
C ASN A 30 7.86 14.82 -9.75
N GLU A 31 8.88 15.27 -10.51
CA GLU A 31 10.16 14.56 -10.67
C GLU A 31 10.99 14.50 -9.38
N ASN A 32 10.81 15.45 -8.46
CA ASN A 32 11.52 15.51 -7.17
C ASN A 32 10.74 14.87 -6.01
N ILE A 33 9.82 13.94 -6.30
CA ILE A 33 9.00 13.27 -5.30
C ILE A 33 9.78 12.22 -4.51
N ILE A 34 9.63 12.20 -3.19
CA ILE A 34 10.20 11.17 -2.32
C ILE A 34 9.18 10.03 -2.21
N ILE A 35 9.44 8.88 -2.80
CA ILE A 35 8.47 7.77 -2.88
C ILE A 35 8.73 6.73 -1.80
N PHE A 36 7.71 6.45 -0.98
CA PHE A 36 7.65 5.32 -0.07
C PHE A 36 6.88 4.17 -0.71
N GLN A 37 7.50 2.99 -0.76
CA GLN A 37 6.94 1.81 -1.43
C GLN A 37 6.67 0.71 -0.43
N GLU A 38 5.44 0.23 -0.36
CA GLU A 38 5.04 -0.85 0.53
C GLU A 38 4.59 -2.08 -0.25
N ALA A 39 5.35 -3.17 -0.08
CA ALA A 39 4.96 -4.48 -0.57
C ALA A 39 4.31 -5.27 0.58
N PHE A 40 3.01 -5.46 0.50
CA PHE A 40 2.24 -6.18 1.52
C PHE A 40 2.55 -7.68 1.42
N SER A 41 3.25 -8.25 2.42
CA SER A 41 3.25 -9.69 2.61
C SER A 41 2.13 -10.06 3.59
N SER A 42 1.49 -11.22 3.39
CA SER A 42 0.41 -11.72 4.26
C SER A 42 0.79 -11.91 5.73
N LYS A 43 2.05 -11.68 6.09
CA LYS A 43 2.60 -11.81 7.43
C LYS A 43 2.79 -10.48 8.18
N THR A 44 2.71 -9.34 7.50
CA THR A 44 2.95 -8.02 8.11
C THR A 44 1.72 -7.14 7.87
N LEU A 45 0.86 -7.04 8.88
CA LEU A 45 -0.25 -6.07 8.93
C LEU A 45 0.24 -4.64 9.13
N GLU A 46 1.52 -4.47 9.48
CA GLU A 46 2.10 -3.17 9.79
C GLU A 46 2.52 -2.44 8.50
N ARG A 47 1.97 -1.26 8.32
CA ARG A 47 2.29 -0.33 7.22
C ARG A 47 3.56 0.47 7.57
N THR A 48 4.69 -0.21 7.62
CA THR A 48 5.96 0.37 8.08
C THR A 48 6.40 1.56 7.23
N GLU A 49 6.29 1.46 5.91
CA GLU A 49 6.67 2.55 5.00
C GLU A 49 5.68 3.72 5.07
N PHE A 50 4.40 3.45 5.29
CA PHE A 50 3.41 4.49 5.54
C PHE A 50 3.71 5.29 6.82
N ILE A 51 4.08 4.60 7.90
CA ILE A 51 4.48 5.23 9.15
C ILE A 51 5.74 6.07 8.97
N LYS A 52 6.73 5.58 8.22
CA LYS A 52 7.94 6.35 7.90
C LYS A 52 7.61 7.62 7.10
N MET A 53 6.72 7.50 6.12
CA MET A 53 6.21 8.62 5.34
C MET A 53 5.58 9.69 6.22
N LEU A 54 4.70 9.31 7.14
CA LEU A 54 4.05 10.26 8.07
C LEU A 54 5.07 10.94 8.98
N LYS A 55 6.06 10.20 9.51
CA LYS A 55 7.14 10.78 10.32
C LYS A 55 7.98 11.78 9.54
N LEU A 56 8.27 11.51 8.26
CA LEU A 56 8.96 12.46 7.40
C LEU A 56 8.11 13.71 7.19
N ALA A 57 6.82 13.55 6.89
CA ALA A 57 5.89 14.66 6.70
C ALA A 57 5.84 15.57 7.94
N GLU A 58 5.70 15.01 9.13
CA GLU A 58 5.72 15.76 10.40
C GLU A 58 7.07 16.46 10.63
N LYS A 59 8.18 15.80 10.34
CA LYS A 59 9.52 16.40 10.44
C LYS A 59 9.68 17.62 9.52
N GLU A 60 9.15 17.54 8.29
CA GLU A 60 9.26 18.64 7.33
C GLU A 60 8.30 19.80 7.68
N LEU A 61 7.11 19.52 8.20
CA LEU A 61 6.22 20.54 8.75
C LEU A 61 6.88 21.33 9.91
N ASN A 62 7.57 20.63 10.82
CA ASN A 62 8.27 21.27 11.93
C ASN A 62 9.42 22.19 11.49
N LYS A 63 9.88 22.06 10.23
CA LYS A 63 10.85 22.97 9.59
C LYS A 63 10.17 24.13 8.86
N ASN A 64 8.86 24.32 9.02
CA ASN A 64 8.03 25.26 8.29
C ASN A 64 8.02 25.05 6.76
N ASN A 65 8.22 23.80 6.31
CA ASN A 65 8.06 23.44 4.91
C ASN A 65 6.60 23.15 4.60
N LYS A 66 6.17 23.46 3.37
CA LYS A 66 4.87 23.01 2.85
C LYS A 66 4.99 21.54 2.44
N VAL A 67 4.11 20.68 2.95
CA VAL A 67 4.16 19.23 2.71
C VAL A 67 2.96 18.78 1.89
N ASN A 68 3.22 18.09 0.79
CA ASN A 68 2.22 17.47 -0.08
C ASN A 68 2.42 15.95 -0.05
N ILE A 69 1.39 15.19 0.33
CA ILE A 69 1.39 13.72 0.22
C ILE A 69 0.51 13.33 -0.97
N ILE A 70 1.09 12.52 -1.86
CA ILE A 70 0.49 12.15 -3.14
C ILE A 70 0.22 10.64 -3.17
N PHE A 71 -1.00 10.29 -3.51
CA PHE A 71 -1.47 8.92 -3.70
C PHE A 71 -1.97 8.73 -5.14
N ASP A 72 -1.69 7.58 -5.75
CA ASP A 72 -2.27 7.21 -7.04
C ASP A 72 -3.80 7.17 -6.97
N SER A 73 -4.36 6.64 -5.86
CA SER A 73 -5.79 6.63 -5.56
C SER A 73 -6.06 6.59 -4.07
N VAL A 74 -7.30 6.90 -3.68
CA VAL A 74 -7.81 6.81 -2.29
C VAL A 74 -7.50 5.47 -1.65
N SER A 75 -7.65 4.37 -2.40
CA SER A 75 -7.40 3.02 -1.92
C SER A 75 -5.95 2.74 -1.51
N ARG A 76 -5.00 3.63 -1.85
CA ARG A 76 -3.60 3.54 -1.39
C ARG A 76 -3.47 4.09 0.03
N MET A 77 -4.20 5.13 0.34
CA MET A 77 -4.24 5.71 1.69
C MET A 77 -5.00 4.78 2.65
N SER A 78 -6.26 4.47 2.38
CA SER A 78 -7.07 3.51 3.13
C SER A 78 -8.08 2.81 2.23
N ARG A 79 -8.56 1.63 2.67
CA ARG A 79 -9.68 0.88 2.08
C ARG A 79 -10.84 0.73 3.06
N ASP A 80 -10.80 1.44 4.13
CA ASP A 80 -11.84 1.56 5.13
C ASP A 80 -12.36 3.00 5.09
N GLU A 81 -13.68 3.18 5.01
CA GLU A 81 -14.31 4.49 4.90
C GLU A 81 -14.07 5.33 6.15
N ILE A 82 -14.23 4.73 7.33
CA ILE A 82 -14.15 5.44 8.60
C ILE A 82 -12.71 5.83 8.91
N GLU A 83 -11.79 4.86 8.86
CA GLU A 83 -10.35 5.11 9.10
C GLU A 83 -9.77 6.08 8.07
N GLY A 84 -10.12 5.90 6.79
CA GLY A 84 -9.59 6.71 5.70
C GLY A 84 -10.04 8.16 5.79
N SER A 85 -11.34 8.41 5.99
CA SER A 85 -11.86 9.78 6.13
C SER A 85 -11.33 10.46 7.40
N LYS A 86 -11.24 9.74 8.53
CA LYS A 86 -10.66 10.25 9.76
C LYS A 86 -9.20 10.67 9.56
N LEU A 87 -8.38 9.80 8.99
CA LEU A 87 -6.97 10.09 8.70
C LEU A 87 -6.81 11.26 7.72
N TYR A 88 -7.70 11.38 6.72
CA TYR A 88 -7.70 12.52 5.80
C TYR A 88 -7.82 13.85 6.56
N PHE A 89 -8.81 13.97 7.44
CA PHE A 89 -9.04 15.20 8.20
C PHE A 89 -7.94 15.47 9.22
N GLU A 90 -7.42 14.43 9.88
CA GLU A 90 -6.28 14.57 10.80
C GLU A 90 -5.03 15.15 10.10
N LEU A 91 -4.73 14.69 8.89
CA LEU A 91 -3.59 15.18 8.12
C LEU A 91 -3.82 16.59 7.57
N GLU A 92 -5.05 16.88 7.15
CA GLU A 92 -5.46 18.21 6.69
C GLU A 92 -5.38 19.25 7.81
N GLU A 93 -5.86 18.91 9.01
CA GLU A 93 -5.76 19.76 10.21
C GLU A 93 -4.31 20.02 10.63
N LYS A 94 -3.39 19.08 10.42
CA LYS A 94 -1.95 19.27 10.61
C LYS A 94 -1.31 20.18 9.54
N GLY A 95 -2.04 20.56 8.50
CA GLY A 95 -1.54 21.41 7.43
C GLY A 95 -0.84 20.66 6.29
N ILE A 96 -1.04 19.33 6.20
CA ILE A 96 -0.54 18.52 5.09
C ILE A 96 -1.53 18.59 3.93
N ASP A 97 -1.02 18.83 2.73
CA ASP A 97 -1.81 18.77 1.51
C ASP A 97 -1.87 17.33 0.99
N LEU A 98 -3.08 16.80 0.78
CA LEU A 98 -3.33 15.48 0.22
C LEU A 98 -3.77 15.59 -1.23
N ILE A 99 -3.13 14.79 -2.09
CA ILE A 99 -3.35 14.79 -3.53
C ILE A 99 -3.64 13.36 -3.97
N PHE A 100 -4.79 13.15 -4.60
CA PHE A 100 -5.22 11.87 -5.16
C PHE A 100 -5.31 11.99 -6.67
N LEU A 101 -4.43 11.29 -7.39
CA LEU A 101 -4.30 11.44 -8.85
C LEU A 101 -5.55 10.99 -9.60
N ASN A 102 -6.21 9.92 -9.12
CA ASN A 102 -7.42 9.39 -9.74
C ASN A 102 -8.70 10.07 -9.22
N GLU A 103 -8.67 10.68 -8.04
CA GLU A 103 -9.82 11.34 -7.42
C GLU A 103 -9.51 12.82 -7.07
N PRO A 104 -9.23 13.69 -8.07
CA PRO A 104 -8.76 15.06 -7.80
C PRO A 104 -9.83 15.95 -7.14
N HIS A 105 -11.09 15.55 -7.18
CA HIS A 105 -12.19 16.29 -6.56
C HIS A 105 -12.12 16.30 -5.03
N ILE A 106 -11.39 15.35 -4.41
CA ILE A 106 -11.18 15.29 -2.95
C ILE A 106 -9.78 15.76 -2.53
N ASN A 107 -8.99 16.33 -3.42
CA ASN A 107 -7.71 16.94 -3.03
C ASN A 107 -7.92 18.02 -1.96
N THR A 108 -7.01 18.14 -1.02
CA THR A 108 -7.10 19.10 0.08
C THR A 108 -7.29 20.55 -0.42
N GLU A 109 -6.65 20.88 -1.55
CA GLU A 109 -6.84 22.20 -2.18
C GLU A 109 -8.30 22.41 -2.60
N THR A 110 -8.93 21.40 -3.23
CA THR A 110 -10.34 21.45 -3.65
C THR A 110 -11.26 21.59 -2.44
N TYR A 111 -11.01 20.79 -1.39
CA TYR A 111 -11.73 20.88 -0.12
C TYR A 111 -11.61 22.27 0.51
N ARG A 112 -10.40 22.81 0.63
CA ARG A 112 -10.16 24.15 1.18
C ARG A 112 -10.77 25.27 0.33
N LYS A 113 -10.81 25.14 -0.98
CA LYS A 113 -11.53 26.08 -1.86
C LYS A 113 -13.02 26.08 -1.54
N ALA A 114 -13.63 24.91 -1.34
CA ALA A 114 -15.03 24.82 -0.93
C ALA A 114 -15.28 25.46 0.45
N LEU A 115 -14.34 25.32 1.41
CA LEU A 115 -14.42 25.99 2.72
C LEU A 115 -14.24 27.51 2.65
N LYS A 116 -13.41 28.00 1.72
CA LYS A 116 -13.07 29.41 1.55
C LYS A 116 -14.00 30.13 0.57
N LEU A 117 -15.15 29.54 0.25
CA LEU A 117 -16.10 30.14 -0.67
C LEU A 117 -16.43 31.59 -0.21
N SER A 118 -15.85 32.55 -0.93
CA SER A 118 -16.05 33.95 -0.63
C SER A 118 -17.35 34.41 -1.30
N LEU A 119 -18.41 34.47 -0.54
CA LEU A 119 -19.67 35.05 -1.01
C LEU A 119 -19.61 36.57 -0.80
N PRO A 120 -20.27 37.35 -1.66
CA PRO A 120 -20.31 38.79 -1.51
C PRO A 120 -20.88 39.18 -0.14
N LYS A 121 -20.27 40.13 0.51
CA LYS A 121 -20.83 40.74 1.74
C LYS A 121 -21.97 41.67 1.34
N THR A 122 -23.01 41.67 2.16
CA THR A 122 -24.18 42.52 1.98
C THR A 122 -24.55 43.14 3.33
N ASP A 123 -25.12 44.34 3.29
CA ASP A 123 -25.61 45.03 4.50
C ASP A 123 -26.98 44.52 4.95
N ASN A 124 -27.53 43.49 4.32
CA ASN A 124 -28.81 42.89 4.66
C ASN A 124 -28.61 41.62 5.48
N GLU A 125 -28.98 41.63 6.75
CA GLU A 125 -28.81 40.52 7.68
C GLU A 125 -29.49 39.21 7.21
N MET A 126 -30.64 39.29 6.52
CA MET A 126 -31.32 38.11 6.00
C MET A 126 -30.56 37.47 4.86
N ILE A 127 -29.98 38.27 3.97
CA ILE A 127 -29.13 37.77 2.88
C ILE A 127 -27.84 37.19 3.45
N GLU A 128 -27.20 37.82 4.44
CA GLU A 128 -26.01 37.28 5.12
C GLU A 128 -26.29 35.91 5.77
N ALA A 129 -27.44 35.75 6.42
CA ALA A 129 -27.84 34.46 7.02
C ALA A 129 -28.00 33.36 5.95
N ILE A 130 -28.62 33.66 4.81
CA ILE A 130 -28.76 32.74 3.66
C ILE A 130 -27.36 32.37 3.12
N LEU A 131 -26.49 33.34 2.86
CA LEU A 131 -25.14 33.12 2.35
C LEU A 131 -24.30 32.27 3.29
N ASN A 132 -24.42 32.47 4.61
CA ASN A 132 -23.73 31.64 5.61
C ASN A 132 -24.30 30.19 5.62
N GLY A 133 -25.61 30.01 5.47
CA GLY A 133 -26.22 28.71 5.31
C GLY A 133 -25.70 27.96 4.07
N ILE A 134 -25.54 28.67 2.96
CA ILE A 134 -24.95 28.10 1.72
C ILE A 134 -23.51 27.69 1.97
N LYS A 135 -22.67 28.50 2.65
CA LYS A 135 -21.30 28.11 3.00
C LYS A 135 -21.24 26.83 3.81
N GLU A 136 -22.08 26.71 4.82
CA GLU A 136 -22.13 25.49 5.64
C GLU A 136 -22.59 24.28 4.84
N ALA A 137 -23.56 24.45 3.93
CA ALA A 137 -23.98 23.37 3.04
C ALA A 137 -22.84 22.88 2.13
N PHE A 138 -22.01 23.80 1.59
CA PHE A 138 -20.81 23.40 0.80
C PHE A 138 -19.76 22.68 1.64
N LYS A 139 -19.55 23.08 2.90
CA LYS A 139 -18.62 22.38 3.80
C LYS A 139 -19.11 20.95 4.10
N ILE A 140 -20.39 20.79 4.38
CA ILE A 140 -20.99 19.47 4.62
C ILE A 140 -20.83 18.61 3.36
N LYS A 141 -21.19 19.15 2.19
CA LYS A 141 -21.07 18.44 0.92
C LYS A 141 -19.63 18.00 0.64
N ALA A 142 -18.64 18.86 0.82
CA ALA A 142 -17.24 18.52 0.61
C ALA A 142 -16.76 17.41 1.55
N ARG A 143 -17.22 17.38 2.80
CA ARG A 143 -16.94 16.28 3.74
C ARG A 143 -17.59 14.97 3.32
N GLU A 144 -18.81 15.03 2.84
CA GLU A 144 -19.54 13.86 2.32
C GLU A 144 -18.85 13.28 1.09
N ASP A 145 -18.37 14.11 0.17
CA ASP A 145 -17.66 13.67 -1.03
C ASP A 145 -16.36 12.92 -0.67
N ILE A 146 -15.63 13.38 0.35
CA ILE A 146 -14.45 12.69 0.86
C ILE A 146 -14.84 11.31 1.43
N LYS A 147 -15.86 11.24 2.30
CA LYS A 147 -16.33 9.96 2.85
C LYS A 147 -16.80 9.02 1.75
N LEU A 148 -17.56 9.53 0.78
CA LEU A 148 -18.06 8.75 -0.34
C LEU A 148 -16.92 8.15 -1.19
N ALA A 149 -15.85 8.89 -1.41
CA ALA A 149 -14.69 8.38 -2.14
C ALA A 149 -14.02 7.20 -1.43
N PHE A 150 -13.86 7.27 -0.10
CA PHE A 150 -13.35 6.13 0.69
C PHE A 150 -14.34 4.96 0.71
N GLY A 151 -15.64 5.21 0.86
CA GLY A 151 -16.70 4.19 0.83
C GLY A 151 -16.77 3.48 -0.53
N GLN A 152 -16.58 4.18 -1.64
CA GLN A 152 -16.49 3.57 -2.98
C GLN A 152 -15.27 2.65 -3.09
N ALA A 153 -14.11 3.06 -2.59
CA ALA A 153 -12.90 2.23 -2.60
C ALA A 153 -13.06 0.97 -1.72
N GLU A 154 -13.76 1.05 -0.61
CA GLU A 154 -14.11 -0.10 0.23
C GLU A 154 -15.07 -1.05 -0.50
N LYS A 155 -16.13 -0.52 -1.10
CA LYS A 155 -17.11 -1.29 -1.87
C LYS A 155 -16.46 -2.04 -3.03
N GLU A 156 -15.59 -1.40 -3.81
CA GLU A 156 -14.85 -2.07 -4.88
C GLU A 156 -14.03 -3.27 -4.36
N LEU A 157 -13.40 -3.15 -3.19
CA LEU A 157 -12.67 -4.25 -2.58
C LEU A 157 -13.60 -5.42 -2.23
N LEU A 158 -14.78 -5.13 -1.66
CA LEU A 158 -15.77 -6.15 -1.31
C LEU A 158 -16.30 -6.85 -2.57
N ASP A 159 -16.62 -6.10 -3.62
CA ASP A 159 -17.08 -6.63 -4.90
C ASP A 159 -16.03 -7.55 -5.56
N ILE A 160 -14.76 -7.16 -5.56
CA ILE A 160 -13.66 -8.00 -6.05
C ILE A 160 -13.56 -9.31 -5.24
N ARG A 161 -13.69 -9.23 -3.91
CA ARG A 161 -13.65 -10.42 -3.05
C ARG A 161 -14.82 -11.37 -3.34
N GLU A 162 -16.01 -10.82 -3.51
CA GLU A 162 -17.20 -11.62 -3.79
C GLU A 162 -17.13 -12.28 -5.18
N ARG A 163 -16.77 -11.55 -6.23
CA ARG A 163 -16.52 -12.12 -7.56
C ARG A 163 -15.47 -13.21 -7.53
N THR A 164 -14.40 -13.04 -6.76
CA THR A 164 -13.36 -14.07 -6.60
C THR A 164 -13.92 -15.32 -5.92
N LYS A 165 -14.72 -15.17 -4.86
CA LYS A 165 -15.39 -16.30 -4.19
C LYS A 165 -16.35 -17.04 -5.13
N GLN A 166 -17.14 -16.29 -5.91
CA GLN A 166 -18.06 -16.88 -6.90
C GLN A 166 -17.29 -17.64 -7.98
N GLY A 167 -16.24 -17.05 -8.55
CA GLY A 167 -15.40 -17.71 -9.54
C GLY A 167 -14.75 -19.02 -9.01
N ILE A 168 -14.33 -19.02 -7.73
CA ILE A 168 -13.81 -20.23 -7.08
C ILE A 168 -14.91 -21.29 -6.93
N ARG A 169 -16.12 -20.91 -6.52
CA ARG A 169 -17.26 -21.86 -6.40
C ARG A 169 -17.61 -22.48 -7.75
N GLU A 170 -17.73 -21.65 -8.79
CA GLU A 170 -18.01 -22.11 -10.15
C GLU A 170 -16.91 -23.05 -10.70
N ALA A 171 -15.65 -22.70 -10.49
CA ALA A 171 -14.54 -23.53 -10.94
C ALA A 171 -14.55 -24.90 -10.22
N ARG A 172 -14.88 -24.94 -8.92
CA ARG A 172 -15.07 -26.19 -8.16
C ARG A 172 -16.24 -27.01 -8.71
N ALA A 173 -17.37 -26.35 -8.98
CA ALA A 173 -18.54 -27.02 -9.53
C ALA A 173 -18.26 -27.64 -10.92
N LYS A 174 -17.37 -27.03 -11.71
CA LYS A 174 -16.90 -27.55 -13.01
C LYS A 174 -15.75 -28.57 -12.87
N GLY A 175 -15.45 -29.05 -11.66
CA GLY A 175 -14.38 -30.04 -11.40
C GLY A 175 -12.96 -29.49 -11.62
N LYS A 176 -12.76 -28.18 -11.74
CA LYS A 176 -11.43 -27.61 -11.90
C LYS A 176 -10.67 -27.66 -10.58
N GLN A 177 -9.42 -28.13 -10.64
CA GLN A 177 -8.51 -28.09 -9.50
C GLN A 177 -8.23 -26.65 -9.09
N ILE A 178 -8.57 -26.31 -7.83
CA ILE A 178 -8.30 -25.00 -7.26
C ILE A 178 -7.35 -25.16 -6.07
N GLY A 179 -6.24 -24.47 -6.16
CA GLY A 179 -5.18 -24.58 -5.18
C GLY A 179 -4.22 -25.73 -5.48
N ARG A 180 -3.48 -26.13 -4.47
CA ARG A 180 -2.46 -27.17 -4.57
C ARG A 180 -3.11 -28.54 -4.69
N LYS A 181 -2.59 -29.39 -5.58
CA LYS A 181 -2.99 -30.80 -5.63
C LYS A 181 -2.57 -31.50 -4.34
N GLU A 182 -3.43 -32.37 -3.85
CA GLU A 182 -3.14 -33.20 -2.66
C GLU A 182 -1.92 -34.08 -2.92
N GLY A 183 -0.94 -34.05 -2.01
CA GLY A 183 0.31 -34.81 -2.18
C GLY A 183 1.41 -34.12 -3.01
N GLU A 184 1.13 -33.08 -3.75
CA GLU A 184 2.14 -32.39 -4.58
C GLU A 184 3.03 -31.48 -3.70
N LYS A 185 4.31 -31.85 -3.57
CA LYS A 185 5.32 -31.06 -2.85
C LYS A 185 5.96 -30.05 -3.80
N VAL A 186 5.45 -28.80 -3.83
CA VAL A 186 6.11 -27.73 -4.56
C VAL A 186 7.30 -27.24 -3.76
N GLU A 187 8.47 -27.30 -4.35
CA GLU A 187 9.68 -26.74 -3.75
C GLU A 187 9.65 -25.21 -3.83
N THR A 188 9.95 -24.54 -2.73
CA THR A 188 10.10 -23.10 -2.74
C THR A 188 11.37 -22.70 -3.49
N LYS A 189 11.38 -21.53 -4.15
CA LYS A 189 12.59 -20.99 -4.80
C LYS A 189 13.82 -21.04 -3.90
N ARG A 190 13.64 -20.69 -2.61
CA ARG A 190 14.71 -20.78 -1.60
C ARG A 190 15.18 -22.23 -1.35
N ALA A 191 14.27 -23.21 -1.38
CA ALA A 191 14.64 -24.62 -1.19
C ALA A 191 15.49 -25.12 -2.37
N ILE A 192 15.12 -24.74 -3.60
CA ILE A 192 15.89 -25.06 -4.81
C ILE A 192 17.28 -24.43 -4.72
N GLU A 193 17.36 -23.14 -4.46
CA GLU A 193 18.63 -22.39 -4.31
C GLU A 193 19.55 -23.00 -3.23
N ILE A 194 19.00 -23.36 -2.07
CA ILE A 194 19.79 -23.97 -0.99
C ILE A 194 20.29 -25.36 -1.37
N LYS A 195 19.49 -26.15 -2.10
CA LYS A 195 19.92 -27.48 -2.60
C LYS A 195 21.05 -27.37 -3.62
N GLU A 196 20.97 -26.42 -4.56
CA GLU A 196 22.04 -26.14 -5.52
C GLU A 196 23.33 -25.73 -4.80
N LYS A 197 23.22 -24.84 -3.81
CA LYS A 197 24.37 -24.43 -2.99
C LYS A 197 24.96 -25.61 -2.17
N LEU A 198 24.11 -26.53 -1.70
CA LEU A 198 24.55 -27.75 -1.02
C LEU A 198 25.41 -28.64 -1.92
N LEU A 199 24.96 -28.88 -3.15
CA LEU A 199 25.71 -29.65 -4.15
C LEU A 199 27.04 -29.00 -4.47
N LYS A 200 27.09 -27.67 -4.53
CA LYS A 200 28.32 -26.94 -4.92
C LYS A 200 29.33 -26.77 -3.79
N HIS A 201 28.89 -26.57 -2.56
CA HIS A 201 29.76 -26.11 -1.48
C HIS A 201 29.93 -27.08 -0.32
N SER A 202 29.03 -28.02 -0.08
CA SER A 202 29.10 -28.94 1.06
C SER A 202 30.16 -30.05 0.85
N LYS A 203 31.01 -30.28 1.84
CA LYS A 203 31.97 -31.41 1.85
C LYS A 203 31.35 -32.76 1.52
N LYS A 204 30.08 -32.98 1.87
CA LYS A 204 29.35 -34.22 1.58
C LYS A 204 29.15 -34.46 0.08
N PHE A 205 29.17 -33.44 -0.73
CA PHE A 205 28.96 -33.44 -2.17
C PHE A 205 30.20 -32.96 -2.94
N GLY A 206 31.38 -33.08 -2.35
CA GLY A 206 32.65 -32.70 -3.00
C GLY A 206 33.07 -31.24 -2.88
N GLY A 207 32.33 -30.42 -2.13
CA GLY A 207 32.68 -29.03 -1.86
C GLY A 207 33.66 -28.89 -0.68
N SER A 208 33.94 -27.65 -0.26
CA SER A 208 34.90 -27.32 0.79
C SER A 208 34.30 -27.05 2.18
N MET A 209 33.00 -26.72 2.25
CA MET A 209 32.34 -26.25 3.48
C MET A 209 31.87 -27.39 4.38
N THR A 210 32.13 -27.27 5.67
CA THR A 210 31.53 -28.09 6.73
C THR A 210 30.06 -27.72 6.93
N ASP A 211 29.30 -28.58 7.62
CA ASP A 211 27.88 -28.35 7.91
C ASP A 211 27.65 -27.07 8.73
N LYS A 212 28.57 -26.79 9.66
CA LYS A 212 28.51 -25.60 10.51
C LYS A 212 28.73 -24.32 9.69
N GLU A 213 29.77 -24.28 8.88
CA GLU A 213 30.06 -23.17 7.97
C GLU A 213 28.92 -22.92 6.97
N PHE A 214 28.35 -24.01 6.43
CA PHE A 214 27.22 -23.90 5.50
C PHE A 214 25.96 -23.30 6.17
N MET A 215 25.65 -23.75 7.40
CA MET A 215 24.50 -23.22 8.15
C MET A 215 24.67 -21.73 8.46
N GLU A 216 25.86 -21.30 8.84
CA GLU A 216 26.18 -19.90 9.12
C GLU A 216 26.13 -19.03 7.86
N ALA A 217 26.78 -19.46 6.78
CA ALA A 217 26.86 -18.71 5.52
C ALA A 217 25.48 -18.52 4.83
N PHE A 218 24.65 -19.56 4.84
CA PHE A 218 23.36 -19.53 4.13
C PHE A 218 22.13 -19.41 5.05
N LYS A 219 22.35 -19.19 6.36
CA LYS A 219 21.31 -19.04 7.39
C LYS A 219 20.26 -20.18 7.33
N VAL A 220 20.73 -21.41 7.33
CA VAL A 220 19.90 -22.62 7.25
C VAL A 220 19.95 -23.35 8.59
N SER A 221 18.78 -23.77 9.10
CA SER A 221 18.72 -24.58 10.32
C SER A 221 19.27 -25.99 10.12
N LYS A 222 19.78 -26.63 11.18
CA LYS A 222 20.29 -28.00 11.16
C LYS A 222 19.26 -29.00 10.62
N THR A 223 18.01 -28.86 11.04
CA THR A 223 16.89 -29.73 10.58
C THR A 223 16.66 -29.62 9.07
N THR A 224 16.71 -28.40 8.54
CA THR A 224 16.54 -28.14 7.09
C THR A 224 17.74 -28.68 6.32
N LEU A 225 18.95 -28.48 6.82
CA LEU A 225 20.18 -28.99 6.20
C LEU A 225 20.13 -30.52 6.08
N VAL A 226 19.83 -31.24 7.17
CA VAL A 226 19.73 -32.72 7.19
C VAL A 226 18.66 -33.20 6.24
N LYS A 227 17.47 -32.57 6.23
CA LYS A 227 16.38 -32.88 5.29
C LYS A 227 16.80 -32.73 3.83
N TYR A 228 17.48 -31.64 3.47
CA TYR A 228 17.90 -31.44 2.07
C TYR A 228 19.02 -32.38 1.66
N LYS A 229 19.93 -32.70 2.56
CA LYS A 229 20.98 -33.69 2.30
C LYS A 229 20.41 -35.11 2.06
N SER A 230 19.35 -35.50 2.80
CA SER A 230 18.69 -36.79 2.59
C SER A 230 17.94 -36.83 1.25
N LEU A 231 17.24 -35.73 0.88
CA LEU A 231 16.53 -35.62 -0.40
C LEU A 231 17.48 -35.67 -1.60
N LEU A 232 18.64 -35.03 -1.53
CA LEU A 232 19.63 -35.05 -2.60
C LEU A 232 20.28 -36.43 -2.76
N LYS A 233 20.51 -37.15 -1.67
CA LYS A 233 21.07 -38.50 -1.68
C LYS A 233 20.14 -39.52 -2.34
N ASN A 234 18.81 -39.35 -2.16
CA ASN A 234 17.82 -40.25 -2.74
C ASN A 234 17.55 -40.01 -4.24
N ASN A 235 18.02 -38.89 -4.80
CA ASN A 235 17.91 -38.57 -6.22
C ASN A 235 19.16 -39.01 -7.03
N GLU A 236 20.21 -39.52 -6.40
CA GLU A 236 21.42 -40.05 -7.05
C GLU A 236 21.37 -41.58 -7.27
N ASN A 237 20.33 -42.26 -6.77
CA ASN A 237 20.00 -43.66 -7.02
C ASN A 237 18.80 -43.76 -7.98
#